data_5174dc5f06a9ed94ee6cfeceec3654ce
#
_entry.id   5174dc5f06a9ed94ee6cfeceec3654ce
#
_cell.length_a   1.000
_cell.length_b   1.000
_cell.length_c   1.000
_cell.angle_alpha   90.00
_cell.angle_beta   90.00
_cell.angle_gamma   90.00
#
_symmetry.space_group_name_H-M   'P 1'
#
loop_
_entity.id
_entity.type
_entity.pdbx_description
1 polymer ?
#
loop_
_entity_poly.entity_id
_entity_poly.type
_entity_poly.pdbx_seq_one_letter_code
_entity_poly.pdbx_strand_id
1 'polypeptide(L)'
;MKKSVLDFRKMKQEGEKVAWLTSYDFPTAQFAEKAGMDMILVGDSMGMCVYGYAGGTMPVTMDQCIVHSEAVRRGAPNTFVIGDMPFLSYQTTPAEAVRNAGRFFKKAGADAIKLEGGRRIVTMIRAIVDAGMVVCGHIGLTPQSSGQMGGFKAQGRTAESAYELIQDARAIQEAGAAFLLLEAVPPEVGKFISEDLNIPVYGIGAGAYLDGQLLIVSDMLGIFEAFTAKFVKKYANLAEEIMKAMEAYVRDVKELKFPEERYTYSMLEGEKEKLDRLIKSVK
;
A
#
# COMPACT_ATOMS: atom_id res chain seq x y z
N MET A 1 18.27 11.16 1.84
CA MET A 1 17.78 11.81 0.59
C MET A 1 16.79 10.86 -0.06
N LYS A 2 15.67 11.33 -0.58
CA LYS A 2 14.67 10.49 -1.24
C LYS A 2 15.27 9.84 -2.50
N LYS A 3 15.05 8.52 -2.66
CA LYS A 3 15.47 7.77 -3.85
C LYS A 3 14.66 8.19 -5.08
N SER A 4 15.28 8.11 -6.25
CA SER A 4 14.69 8.36 -7.57
C SER A 4 14.60 7.07 -8.38
N VAL A 5 13.93 7.13 -9.54
CA VAL A 5 13.88 6.00 -10.49
C VAL A 5 15.29 5.55 -10.92
N LEU A 6 16.25 6.47 -11.02
CA LEU A 6 17.62 6.14 -11.39
C LEU A 6 18.34 5.37 -10.28
N ASP A 7 18.07 5.70 -9.00
CA ASP A 7 18.63 4.99 -7.87
C ASP A 7 18.13 3.53 -7.84
N PHE A 8 16.85 3.30 -8.10
CA PHE A 8 16.30 1.94 -8.16
C PHE A 8 16.82 1.12 -9.34
N ARG A 9 17.08 1.75 -10.47
CA ARG A 9 17.77 1.08 -11.60
C ARG A 9 19.19 0.69 -11.24
N LYS A 10 19.91 1.58 -10.55
CA LYS A 10 21.26 1.31 -10.05
C LYS A 10 21.24 0.16 -9.04
N MET A 11 20.32 0.15 -8.06
CA MET A 11 20.15 -0.95 -7.11
C MET A 11 19.97 -2.30 -7.82
N LYS A 12 19.14 -2.37 -8.88
CA LYS A 12 19.00 -3.58 -9.70
C LYS A 12 20.33 -4.01 -10.31
N GLN A 13 21.09 -3.09 -10.89
CA GLN A 13 22.40 -3.38 -11.52
C GLN A 13 23.43 -3.89 -10.51
N GLU A 14 23.38 -3.38 -9.28
CA GLU A 14 24.28 -3.73 -8.17
C GLU A 14 23.78 -4.96 -7.38
N GLY A 15 22.58 -5.47 -7.68
CA GLY A 15 21.97 -6.61 -6.97
C GLY A 15 21.43 -6.24 -5.59
N GLU A 16 21.34 -4.95 -5.25
CA GLU A 16 20.77 -4.44 -4.01
C GLU A 16 19.25 -4.59 -4.03
N LYS A 17 18.68 -5.13 -2.93
CA LYS A 17 17.25 -5.44 -2.86
C LYS A 17 16.46 -4.30 -2.25
N VAL A 18 15.30 -4.03 -2.85
CA VAL A 18 14.36 -3.00 -2.41
C VAL A 18 13.37 -3.58 -1.40
N ALA A 19 13.30 -2.98 -0.23
CA ALA A 19 12.27 -3.26 0.77
C ALA A 19 11.07 -2.34 0.53
N TRP A 20 9.91 -2.96 0.24
CA TRP A 20 8.70 -2.26 -0.11
C TRP A 20 7.53 -2.68 0.80
N LEU A 21 6.69 -1.73 1.21
CA LEU A 21 5.57 -1.99 2.10
C LEU A 21 4.35 -1.16 1.68
N THR A 22 3.14 -1.67 1.88
CA THR A 22 1.97 -0.80 1.79
C THR A 22 1.87 0.10 3.03
N SER A 23 1.26 1.27 2.88
CA SER A 23 0.78 2.09 3.99
C SER A 23 -0.46 2.87 3.58
N TYR A 24 -1.32 3.18 4.55
CA TYR A 24 -2.60 3.83 4.27
C TYR A 24 -2.85 5.07 5.12
N ASP A 25 -1.96 5.39 6.07
CA ASP A 25 -2.14 6.50 7.01
C ASP A 25 -0.82 7.16 7.38
N PHE A 26 -0.91 8.29 8.05
CA PHE A 26 0.24 9.09 8.47
C PHE A 26 1.17 8.35 9.44
N PRO A 27 0.70 7.77 10.59
CA PRO A 27 1.61 7.15 11.54
C PRO A 27 2.31 5.91 10.99
N THR A 28 1.61 5.06 10.23
CA THR A 28 2.21 3.87 9.61
C THR A 28 3.28 4.27 8.60
N ALA A 29 3.03 5.32 7.80
CA ALA A 29 4.02 5.85 6.87
C ALA A 29 5.27 6.40 7.58
N GLN A 30 5.09 7.07 8.73
CA GLN A 30 6.23 7.52 9.55
C GLN A 30 7.07 6.33 10.04
N PHE A 31 6.44 5.25 10.48
CA PHE A 31 7.16 4.05 10.89
C PHE A 31 7.92 3.41 9.72
N ALA A 32 7.29 3.33 8.54
CA ALA A 32 7.92 2.79 7.34
C ALA A 32 9.17 3.61 6.96
N GLU A 33 9.08 4.95 6.92
CA GLU A 33 10.22 5.82 6.63
C GLU A 33 11.33 5.69 7.68
N LYS A 34 10.98 5.70 8.98
CA LYS A 34 11.95 5.53 10.07
C LYS A 34 12.62 4.16 10.07
N ALA A 35 11.91 3.12 9.64
CA ALA A 35 12.45 1.78 9.49
C ALA A 35 13.36 1.61 8.26
N GLY A 36 13.45 2.63 7.39
CA GLY A 36 14.29 2.61 6.20
C GLY A 36 13.66 1.91 4.99
N MET A 37 12.33 1.86 4.91
CA MET A 37 11.67 1.35 3.70
C MET A 37 12.06 2.19 2.49
N ASP A 38 12.40 1.53 1.39
CA ASP A 38 12.81 2.18 0.15
C ASP A 38 11.63 2.77 -0.62
N MET A 39 10.50 2.04 -0.59
CA MET A 39 9.25 2.42 -1.25
C MET A 39 8.05 2.19 -0.34
N ILE A 40 6.99 2.98 -0.58
CA ILE A 40 5.67 2.77 0.01
C ILE A 40 4.63 2.74 -1.11
N LEU A 41 3.75 1.74 -1.07
CA LEU A 41 2.56 1.65 -1.93
C LEU A 41 1.33 2.09 -1.14
N VAL A 42 0.59 3.05 -1.67
CA VAL A 42 -0.76 3.35 -1.17
C VAL A 42 -1.74 2.53 -2.01
N GLY A 43 -1.87 1.26 -1.64
CA GLY A 43 -2.55 0.24 -2.42
C GLY A 43 -4.08 0.30 -2.28
N ASP A 44 -4.80 -0.10 -3.34
CA ASP A 44 -6.26 -0.31 -3.29
C ASP A 44 -6.67 -1.49 -2.38
N SER A 45 -5.70 -2.29 -1.92
CA SER A 45 -5.85 -3.25 -0.81
C SER A 45 -6.39 -2.60 0.48
N MET A 46 -6.36 -1.26 0.59
CA MET A 46 -7.10 -0.52 1.63
C MET A 46 -8.60 -0.89 1.67
N GLY A 47 -9.17 -1.28 0.53
CA GLY A 47 -10.55 -1.76 0.48
C GLY A 47 -10.79 -2.92 1.44
N MET A 48 -9.85 -3.85 1.53
CA MET A 48 -9.90 -4.99 2.43
C MET A 48 -9.43 -4.63 3.84
N CYS A 49 -8.25 -4.00 3.96
CA CYS A 49 -7.54 -3.86 5.23
C CYS A 49 -8.00 -2.65 6.08
N VAL A 50 -8.57 -1.61 5.43
CA VAL A 50 -8.97 -0.36 6.10
C VAL A 50 -10.48 -0.20 6.10
N TYR A 51 -11.12 -0.43 4.94
CA TYR A 51 -12.56 -0.23 4.79
C TYR A 51 -13.39 -1.48 5.05
N GLY A 52 -12.79 -2.68 5.06
CA GLY A 52 -13.49 -3.95 5.27
C GLY A 52 -14.52 -4.28 4.19
N TYR A 53 -14.27 -3.84 2.95
CA TYR A 53 -15.19 -4.09 1.84
C TYR A 53 -15.23 -5.58 1.47
N ALA A 54 -16.41 -6.18 1.50
CA ALA A 54 -16.61 -7.57 1.06
C ALA A 54 -16.24 -7.80 -0.42
N GLY A 55 -16.35 -6.76 -1.25
CA GLY A 55 -15.91 -6.76 -2.66
C GLY A 55 -14.40 -6.60 -2.87
N GLY A 56 -13.59 -6.65 -1.81
CA GLY A 56 -12.14 -6.53 -1.91
C GLY A 56 -11.70 -5.13 -2.35
N THR A 57 -10.90 -5.06 -3.41
CA THR A 57 -10.36 -3.80 -3.96
C THR A 57 -11.35 -3.06 -4.88
N MET A 58 -12.35 -3.77 -5.43
CA MET A 58 -13.25 -3.25 -6.47
C MET A 58 -14.03 -1.98 -6.07
N PRO A 59 -14.54 -1.83 -4.82
CA PRO A 59 -15.30 -0.63 -4.43
C PRO A 59 -14.44 0.61 -4.14
N VAL A 60 -13.12 0.47 -4.11
CA VAL A 60 -12.23 1.58 -3.78
C VAL A 60 -12.30 2.68 -4.84
N THR A 61 -12.47 3.92 -4.39
CA THR A 61 -12.61 5.10 -5.26
C THR A 61 -11.29 5.86 -5.43
N MET A 62 -11.20 6.64 -6.52
CA MET A 62 -10.08 7.56 -6.74
C MET A 62 -9.89 8.54 -5.58
N ASP A 63 -10.98 9.05 -4.98
CA ASP A 63 -10.88 10.02 -3.90
C ASP A 63 -10.31 9.39 -2.62
N GLN A 64 -10.71 8.15 -2.31
CA GLN A 64 -10.10 7.38 -1.22
C GLN A 64 -8.59 7.19 -1.45
N CYS A 65 -8.17 6.74 -2.63
CA CYS A 65 -6.76 6.58 -2.95
C CYS A 65 -5.97 7.89 -2.80
N ILE A 66 -6.52 9.01 -3.25
CA ILE A 66 -5.88 10.33 -3.13
C ILE A 66 -5.74 10.76 -1.68
N VAL A 67 -6.81 10.69 -0.88
CA VAL A 67 -6.79 11.09 0.54
C VAL A 67 -5.78 10.28 1.35
N HIS A 68 -5.75 8.97 1.15
CA HIS A 68 -4.75 8.11 1.79
C HIS A 68 -3.32 8.42 1.31
N SER A 69 -3.13 8.67 0.01
CA SER A 69 -1.82 9.04 -0.54
C SER A 69 -1.31 10.38 0.02
N GLU A 70 -2.18 11.36 0.22
CA GLU A 70 -1.84 12.63 0.88
C GLU A 70 -1.38 12.42 2.34
N ALA A 71 -2.08 11.55 3.09
CA ALA A 71 -1.71 11.23 4.46
C ALA A 71 -0.36 10.51 4.54
N VAL A 72 -0.15 9.52 3.68
CA VAL A 72 1.11 8.77 3.57
C VAL A 72 2.27 9.69 3.18
N ARG A 73 2.08 10.57 2.19
CA ARG A 73 3.12 11.53 1.78
C ARG A 73 3.55 12.45 2.92
N ARG A 74 2.59 12.93 3.74
CA ARG A 74 2.92 13.73 4.93
C ARG A 74 3.71 12.93 5.98
N GLY A 75 3.39 11.65 6.14
CA GLY A 75 4.08 10.75 7.07
C GLY A 75 5.48 10.32 6.61
N ALA A 76 5.69 10.22 5.30
CA ALA A 76 6.92 9.73 4.68
C ALA A 76 7.40 10.70 3.57
N PRO A 77 7.85 11.93 3.92
CA PRO A 77 8.23 12.95 2.94
C PRO A 77 9.46 12.56 2.11
N ASN A 78 10.36 11.73 2.65
CA ASN A 78 11.62 11.34 2.03
C ASN A 78 11.64 9.90 1.48
N THR A 79 10.51 9.18 1.52
CA THR A 79 10.39 7.85 0.93
C THR A 79 9.72 7.95 -0.45
N PHE A 80 10.08 7.04 -1.37
CA PHE A 80 9.44 6.96 -2.68
C PHE A 80 8.02 6.39 -2.53
N VAL A 81 7.00 7.17 -2.88
CA VAL A 81 5.59 6.81 -2.70
C VAL A 81 4.94 6.54 -4.06
N ILE A 82 4.32 5.36 -4.18
CA ILE A 82 3.53 4.95 -5.33
C ILE A 82 2.05 4.98 -4.96
N GLY A 83 1.25 5.72 -5.73
CA GLY A 83 -0.21 5.70 -5.63
C GLY A 83 -0.81 4.60 -6.51
N ASP A 84 -1.78 3.91 -6.01
CA ASP A 84 -2.47 2.84 -6.74
C ASP A 84 -3.71 3.37 -7.45
N MET A 85 -3.78 3.19 -8.76
CA MET A 85 -4.97 3.57 -9.52
C MET A 85 -6.06 2.51 -9.36
N PRO A 86 -7.21 2.84 -8.72
CA PRO A 86 -8.26 1.86 -8.45
C PRO A 86 -8.99 1.43 -9.73
N PHE A 87 -9.77 0.35 -9.61
CA PHE A 87 -10.56 -0.20 -10.70
C PHE A 87 -11.43 0.87 -11.39
N LEU A 88 -11.49 0.82 -12.73
CA LEU A 88 -12.16 1.76 -13.64
C LEU A 88 -11.62 3.20 -13.62
N SER A 89 -10.49 3.47 -12.99
CA SER A 89 -9.87 4.80 -13.06
C SER A 89 -8.93 4.99 -14.26
N TYR A 90 -8.54 3.91 -14.94
CA TYR A 90 -7.61 3.93 -16.09
C TYR A 90 -8.00 3.01 -17.24
N GLN A 91 -8.97 2.10 -17.06
CA GLN A 91 -9.32 1.09 -18.07
C GLN A 91 -10.20 1.62 -19.20
N THR A 92 -10.77 2.80 -19.09
CA THR A 92 -11.77 3.34 -20.02
C THR A 92 -11.13 4.01 -21.23
N THR A 93 -10.36 5.09 -21.02
CA THR A 93 -9.68 5.84 -22.08
C THR A 93 -8.30 6.32 -21.62
N PRO A 94 -7.34 6.49 -22.56
CA PRO A 94 -6.02 7.07 -22.24
C PRO A 94 -6.11 8.47 -21.61
N ALA A 95 -7.03 9.31 -22.08
CA ALA A 95 -7.21 10.65 -21.55
C ALA A 95 -7.71 10.66 -20.09
N GLU A 96 -8.56 9.72 -19.73
CA GLU A 96 -9.02 9.55 -18.33
C GLU A 96 -7.91 8.99 -17.47
N ALA A 97 -7.18 7.99 -17.95
CA ALA A 97 -6.03 7.43 -17.26
C ALA A 97 -4.99 8.51 -16.92
N VAL A 98 -4.63 9.38 -17.88
CA VAL A 98 -3.71 10.51 -17.68
C VAL A 98 -4.25 11.51 -16.65
N ARG A 99 -5.55 11.89 -16.73
CA ARG A 99 -6.16 12.81 -15.75
C ARG A 99 -6.16 12.24 -14.34
N ASN A 100 -6.53 10.98 -14.18
CA ASN A 100 -6.58 10.32 -12.88
C ASN A 100 -5.17 10.10 -12.31
N ALA A 101 -4.20 9.64 -13.12
CA ALA A 101 -2.80 9.56 -12.73
C ALA A 101 -2.28 10.93 -12.25
N GLY A 102 -2.54 12.00 -13.00
CA GLY A 102 -2.13 13.38 -12.66
C GLY A 102 -2.64 13.87 -11.31
N ARG A 103 -3.77 13.34 -10.81
CA ARG A 103 -4.29 13.67 -9.46
C ARG A 103 -3.32 13.18 -8.36
N PHE A 104 -2.74 12.00 -8.49
CA PHE A 104 -1.75 11.49 -7.53
C PHE A 104 -0.52 12.39 -7.45
N PHE A 105 0.02 12.81 -8.59
CA PHE A 105 1.18 13.70 -8.62
C PHE A 105 0.87 15.10 -8.10
N LYS A 106 -0.25 15.69 -8.53
CA LYS A 106 -0.58 17.09 -8.21
C LYS A 106 -1.14 17.28 -6.82
N LYS A 107 -1.98 16.36 -6.31
CA LYS A 107 -2.62 16.48 -5.00
C LYS A 107 -1.83 15.76 -3.91
N ALA A 108 -1.47 14.51 -4.16
CA ALA A 108 -0.84 13.69 -3.15
C ALA A 108 0.70 13.73 -3.17
N GLY A 109 1.32 14.33 -4.20
CA GLY A 109 2.78 14.35 -4.33
C GLY A 109 3.39 12.96 -4.47
N ALA A 110 2.65 12.01 -5.08
CA ALA A 110 3.18 10.68 -5.37
C ALA A 110 4.33 10.77 -6.37
N ASP A 111 5.27 9.83 -6.27
CA ASP A 111 6.45 9.74 -7.15
C ASP A 111 6.19 8.86 -8.37
N ALA A 112 5.23 7.93 -8.25
CA ALA A 112 4.78 7.05 -9.32
C ALA A 112 3.32 6.62 -9.08
N ILE A 113 2.73 5.97 -10.10
CA ILE A 113 1.43 5.30 -9.96
C ILE A 113 1.54 3.83 -10.36
N LYS A 114 0.63 2.97 -9.83
CA LYS A 114 0.52 1.56 -10.21
C LYS A 114 -0.74 1.33 -11.03
N LEU A 115 -0.64 0.47 -12.06
CA LEU A 115 -1.76 -0.02 -12.87
C LEU A 115 -1.67 -1.55 -13.01
N GLU A 116 -2.82 -2.21 -12.93
CA GLU A 116 -2.95 -3.67 -13.10
C GLU A 116 -3.34 -4.05 -14.52
N GLY A 117 -2.63 -5.03 -15.06
CA GLY A 117 -2.89 -5.64 -16.35
C GLY A 117 -1.64 -5.71 -17.22
N GLY A 118 -1.64 -6.65 -18.16
CA GLY A 118 -0.57 -6.86 -19.12
C GLY A 118 -0.78 -6.03 -20.39
N ARG A 119 -0.62 -6.68 -21.56
CA ARG A 119 -0.76 -6.07 -22.89
C ARG A 119 -2.05 -5.28 -23.11
N ARG A 120 -3.13 -5.63 -22.40
CA ARG A 120 -4.44 -4.94 -22.48
C ARG A 120 -4.41 -3.48 -22.02
N ILE A 121 -3.42 -3.07 -21.21
CA ILE A 121 -3.33 -1.70 -20.66
C ILE A 121 -2.11 -0.91 -21.17
N VAL A 122 -1.31 -1.45 -22.09
CA VAL A 122 -0.10 -0.80 -22.58
C VAL A 122 -0.36 0.58 -23.20
N THR A 123 -1.51 0.77 -23.84
CA THR A 123 -1.92 2.07 -24.41
C THR A 123 -2.09 3.12 -23.31
N MET A 124 -2.64 2.74 -22.15
CA MET A 124 -2.81 3.60 -20.98
C MET A 124 -1.45 3.90 -20.33
N ILE A 125 -0.60 2.88 -20.18
CA ILE A 125 0.77 3.05 -19.66
C ILE A 125 1.53 4.05 -20.53
N ARG A 126 1.55 3.86 -21.85
CA ARG A 126 2.22 4.77 -22.79
C ARG A 126 1.72 6.19 -22.67
N ALA A 127 0.41 6.40 -22.67
CA ALA A 127 -0.18 7.73 -22.54
C ALA A 127 0.21 8.46 -21.24
N ILE A 128 0.26 7.73 -20.13
CA ILE A 128 0.68 8.28 -18.83
C ILE A 128 2.17 8.60 -18.83
N VAL A 129 3.00 7.71 -19.41
CA VAL A 129 4.46 7.92 -19.53
C VAL A 129 4.76 9.11 -20.46
N ASP A 130 4.09 9.21 -21.60
CA ASP A 130 4.22 10.33 -22.55
C ASP A 130 3.80 11.67 -21.93
N ALA A 131 2.91 11.64 -20.94
CA ALA A 131 2.54 12.81 -20.14
C ALA A 131 3.59 13.16 -19.05
N GLY A 132 4.72 12.44 -18.98
CA GLY A 132 5.84 12.70 -18.05
C GLY A 132 5.70 12.06 -16.68
N MET A 133 4.79 11.09 -16.49
CA MET A 133 4.54 10.44 -15.19
C MET A 133 5.19 9.05 -15.10
N VAL A 134 5.66 8.68 -13.91
CA VAL A 134 6.29 7.39 -13.66
C VAL A 134 5.25 6.31 -13.40
N VAL A 135 5.38 5.17 -14.07
CA VAL A 135 4.46 4.05 -14.00
C VAL A 135 5.14 2.79 -13.45
N CYS A 136 4.46 2.11 -12.55
CA CYS A 136 4.69 0.74 -12.14
C CYS A 136 3.59 -0.15 -12.74
N GLY A 137 3.94 -1.09 -13.61
CA GLY A 137 3.01 -2.11 -14.09
C GLY A 137 2.80 -3.18 -13.04
N HIS A 138 1.66 -3.89 -13.09
CA HIS A 138 1.37 -4.99 -12.18
C HIS A 138 0.70 -6.14 -12.94
N ILE A 139 1.31 -7.33 -12.88
CA ILE A 139 0.83 -8.58 -13.49
C ILE A 139 0.96 -9.76 -12.52
N GLY A 140 0.50 -10.91 -12.97
CA GLY A 140 0.29 -12.09 -12.16
C GLY A 140 -1.13 -12.12 -11.63
N LEU A 141 -1.33 -12.31 -10.35
CA LEU A 141 -2.63 -12.05 -9.73
C LEU A 141 -2.88 -10.53 -9.73
N THR A 142 -3.96 -10.13 -10.38
CA THR A 142 -4.41 -8.73 -10.42
C THR A 142 -5.77 -8.66 -9.72
N PRO A 143 -5.84 -8.22 -8.44
CA PRO A 143 -7.07 -8.19 -7.64
C PRO A 143 -8.25 -7.50 -8.32
N GLN A 144 -8.01 -6.42 -9.06
CA GLN A 144 -9.02 -5.70 -9.84
C GLN A 144 -9.65 -6.54 -10.97
N SER A 145 -9.02 -7.65 -11.34
CA SER A 145 -9.50 -8.58 -12.37
C SER A 145 -9.80 -9.97 -11.82
N SER A 146 -9.86 -10.14 -10.51
CA SER A 146 -10.05 -11.44 -9.85
C SER A 146 -11.30 -12.19 -10.34
N GLY A 147 -12.35 -11.50 -10.72
CA GLY A 147 -13.55 -12.11 -11.32
C GLY A 147 -13.24 -12.87 -12.62
N GLN A 148 -12.38 -12.32 -13.48
CA GLN A 148 -11.96 -12.99 -14.72
C GLN A 148 -11.02 -14.17 -14.45
N MET A 149 -10.27 -14.13 -13.34
CA MET A 149 -9.31 -15.17 -12.94
C MET A 149 -9.97 -16.31 -12.12
N GLY A 150 -11.26 -16.19 -11.82
CA GLY A 150 -11.97 -17.16 -10.95
C GLY A 150 -11.53 -17.10 -9.50
N GLY A 151 -11.21 -15.90 -8.99
CA GLY A 151 -10.79 -15.61 -7.63
C GLY A 151 -9.30 -15.31 -7.47
N PHE A 152 -8.85 -15.20 -6.23
CA PHE A 152 -7.44 -14.94 -5.86
C PHE A 152 -6.59 -16.20 -6.03
N LYS A 153 -6.07 -16.44 -7.22
CA LYS A 153 -5.28 -17.64 -7.56
C LYS A 153 -3.92 -17.27 -8.12
N ALA A 154 -2.90 -18.06 -7.79
CA ALA A 154 -1.57 -17.92 -8.39
C ALA A 154 -1.64 -18.10 -9.92
N GLN A 155 -0.96 -17.22 -10.63
CA GLN A 155 -0.92 -17.15 -12.09
C GLN A 155 0.40 -17.71 -12.64
N GLY A 156 0.45 -18.04 -13.94
CA GLY A 156 1.67 -18.51 -14.58
C GLY A 156 2.12 -19.92 -14.16
N ARG A 157 1.18 -20.81 -13.79
CA ARG A 157 1.50 -22.16 -13.28
C ARG A 157 1.65 -23.23 -14.37
N THR A 158 1.31 -22.92 -15.60
CA THR A 158 1.59 -23.77 -16.78
C THR A 158 2.58 -23.08 -17.69
N ALA A 159 3.24 -23.81 -18.57
CA ALA A 159 4.21 -23.24 -19.50
C ALA A 159 3.56 -22.14 -20.37
N GLU A 160 2.34 -22.39 -20.86
CA GLU A 160 1.60 -21.45 -21.69
C GLU A 160 1.25 -20.18 -20.91
N SER A 161 0.69 -20.31 -19.69
CA SER A 161 0.33 -19.16 -18.86
C SER A 161 1.56 -18.38 -18.36
N ALA A 162 2.68 -19.07 -18.12
CA ALA A 162 3.96 -18.43 -17.80
C ALA A 162 4.49 -17.62 -18.99
N TYR A 163 4.43 -18.20 -20.20
CA TYR A 163 4.83 -17.51 -21.42
C TYR A 163 4.00 -16.24 -21.69
N GLU A 164 2.68 -16.30 -21.48
CA GLU A 164 1.81 -15.11 -21.59
C GLU A 164 2.20 -14.01 -20.59
N LEU A 165 2.53 -14.35 -19.34
CA LEU A 165 3.02 -13.37 -18.37
C LEU A 165 4.35 -12.74 -18.78
N ILE A 166 5.27 -13.53 -19.39
CA ILE A 166 6.54 -12.99 -19.92
C ILE A 166 6.27 -11.98 -21.05
N GLN A 167 5.34 -12.30 -21.97
CA GLN A 167 4.95 -11.35 -23.02
C GLN A 167 4.30 -10.08 -22.45
N ASP A 168 3.47 -10.22 -21.43
CA ASP A 168 2.88 -9.08 -20.73
C ASP A 168 3.95 -8.19 -20.07
N ALA A 169 4.93 -8.80 -19.41
CA ALA A 169 6.03 -8.10 -18.75
C ALA A 169 6.88 -7.28 -19.77
N ARG A 170 7.23 -7.88 -20.91
CA ARG A 170 7.96 -7.20 -21.99
C ARG A 170 7.17 -6.02 -22.55
N ALA A 171 5.88 -6.22 -22.83
CA ALA A 171 5.03 -5.17 -23.37
C ALA A 171 4.87 -3.96 -22.42
N ILE A 172 4.82 -4.22 -21.11
CA ILE A 172 4.80 -3.17 -20.08
C ILE A 172 6.11 -2.37 -20.11
N GLN A 173 7.26 -3.02 -20.16
CA GLN A 173 8.54 -2.33 -20.29
C GLN A 173 8.62 -1.51 -21.59
N GLU A 174 8.21 -2.08 -22.72
CA GLU A 174 8.18 -1.40 -24.04
C GLU A 174 7.22 -0.20 -24.04
N ALA A 175 6.17 -0.24 -23.24
CA ALA A 175 5.26 0.90 -23.05
C ALA A 175 5.88 2.03 -22.21
N GLY A 176 7.07 1.82 -21.63
CA GLY A 176 7.83 2.83 -20.88
C GLY A 176 7.64 2.79 -19.37
N ALA A 177 7.05 1.73 -18.81
CA ALA A 177 6.97 1.58 -17.35
C ALA A 177 8.37 1.58 -16.73
N ALA A 178 8.51 2.20 -15.56
CA ALA A 178 9.77 2.28 -14.83
C ALA A 178 10.00 1.08 -13.91
N PHE A 179 8.93 0.41 -13.49
CA PHE A 179 8.92 -0.73 -12.58
C PHE A 179 7.86 -1.74 -12.98
N LEU A 180 8.05 -2.99 -12.56
CA LEU A 180 7.07 -4.05 -12.68
C LEU A 180 6.88 -4.73 -11.31
N LEU A 181 5.63 -4.91 -10.90
CA LEU A 181 5.24 -5.75 -9.76
C LEU A 181 4.67 -7.08 -10.26
N LEU A 182 5.14 -8.19 -9.69
CA LEU A 182 4.63 -9.55 -9.91
C LEU A 182 3.91 -10.02 -8.65
N GLU A 183 2.66 -10.47 -8.78
CA GLU A 183 1.92 -11.00 -7.65
C GLU A 183 1.54 -12.47 -7.85
N ALA A 184 1.82 -13.30 -6.82
CA ALA A 184 1.43 -14.71 -6.76
C ALA A 184 1.79 -15.50 -8.04
N VAL A 185 3.08 -15.44 -8.42
CA VAL A 185 3.66 -16.08 -9.61
C VAL A 185 4.71 -17.11 -9.15
N PRO A 186 4.88 -18.26 -9.83
CA PRO A 186 5.95 -19.20 -9.51
C PRO A 186 7.33 -18.54 -9.50
N PRO A 187 8.22 -18.90 -8.54
CA PRO A 187 9.55 -18.30 -8.42
C PRO A 187 10.40 -18.39 -9.69
N GLU A 188 10.26 -19.47 -10.46
CA GLU A 188 10.98 -19.69 -11.72
C GLU A 188 10.58 -18.69 -12.78
N VAL A 189 9.28 -18.37 -12.87
CA VAL A 189 8.74 -17.35 -13.80
C VAL A 189 9.16 -15.98 -13.37
N GLY A 190 9.07 -15.67 -12.06
CA GLY A 190 9.55 -14.41 -11.49
C GLY A 190 11.03 -14.18 -11.76
N LYS A 191 11.85 -15.20 -11.55
CA LYS A 191 13.30 -15.17 -11.86
C LYS A 191 13.55 -14.82 -13.33
N PHE A 192 12.91 -15.56 -14.24
CA PHE A 192 13.08 -15.34 -15.67
C PHE A 192 12.71 -13.90 -16.06
N ILE A 193 11.56 -13.40 -15.61
CA ILE A 193 11.10 -12.02 -15.90
C ILE A 193 12.09 -10.98 -15.34
N SER A 194 12.61 -11.18 -14.12
CA SER A 194 13.57 -10.25 -13.51
C SER A 194 14.90 -10.21 -14.26
N GLU A 195 15.37 -11.34 -14.80
CA GLU A 195 16.60 -11.43 -15.59
C GLU A 195 16.41 -10.91 -17.03
N ASP A 196 15.21 -11.05 -17.60
CA ASP A 196 14.88 -10.64 -18.98
C ASP A 196 14.66 -9.14 -19.11
N LEU A 197 14.13 -8.47 -18.09
CA LEU A 197 13.80 -7.05 -18.13
C LEU A 197 14.92 -6.15 -17.63
N ASN A 198 15.06 -4.97 -18.25
CA ASN A 198 16.01 -3.93 -17.82
C ASN A 198 15.47 -3.05 -16.69
N ILE A 199 14.16 -3.00 -16.50
CA ILE A 199 13.52 -2.27 -15.40
C ILE A 199 13.53 -3.11 -14.12
N PRO A 200 13.55 -2.51 -12.91
CA PRO A 200 13.38 -3.25 -11.67
C PRO A 200 12.06 -4.02 -11.60
N VAL A 201 12.16 -5.29 -11.18
CA VAL A 201 11.03 -6.21 -11.03
C VAL A 201 10.90 -6.59 -9.57
N TYR A 202 9.77 -6.23 -8.98
CA TYR A 202 9.46 -6.47 -7.57
C TYR A 202 8.40 -7.56 -7.43
N GLY A 203 8.27 -8.14 -6.24
CA GLY A 203 7.31 -9.21 -6.03
C GLY A 203 6.57 -9.17 -4.71
N ILE A 204 5.37 -9.69 -4.77
CA ILE A 204 4.58 -10.13 -3.62
C ILE A 204 4.12 -11.55 -3.89
N GLY A 205 4.74 -12.53 -3.22
CA GLY A 205 4.47 -13.94 -3.48
C GLY A 205 4.97 -14.46 -4.85
N ALA A 206 6.07 -13.88 -5.37
CA ALA A 206 6.66 -14.27 -6.66
C ALA A 206 8.10 -14.77 -6.56
N GLY A 207 8.52 -15.20 -5.35
CA GLY A 207 9.84 -15.77 -5.09
C GLY A 207 10.91 -14.76 -4.70
N ALA A 208 12.12 -15.26 -4.38
CA ALA A 208 13.21 -14.48 -3.79
C ALA A 208 14.19 -13.88 -4.83
N TYR A 209 14.03 -14.21 -6.11
CA TYR A 209 15.00 -13.84 -7.16
C TYR A 209 14.79 -12.43 -7.75
N LEU A 210 13.78 -11.72 -7.25
CA LEU A 210 13.39 -10.39 -7.75
C LEU A 210 14.26 -9.27 -7.16
N ASP A 211 14.13 -8.08 -7.70
CA ASP A 211 14.90 -6.90 -7.28
C ASP A 211 14.42 -6.29 -5.96
N GLY A 212 13.29 -6.76 -5.44
CA GLY A 212 12.76 -6.37 -4.12
C GLY A 212 11.45 -7.07 -3.80
N GLN A 213 10.95 -6.85 -2.58
CA GLN A 213 9.77 -7.53 -2.04
C GLN A 213 8.78 -6.54 -1.44
N LEU A 214 7.50 -6.74 -1.75
CA LEU A 214 6.36 -6.02 -1.17
C LEU A 214 5.61 -6.93 -0.20
N LEU A 215 5.14 -6.37 0.91
CA LEU A 215 4.09 -6.95 1.74
C LEU A 215 3.02 -5.89 2.07
N ILE A 216 1.81 -6.37 2.36
CA ILE A 216 0.75 -5.55 2.94
C ILE A 216 1.07 -5.34 4.42
N VAL A 217 1.07 -4.09 4.89
CA VAL A 217 1.48 -3.74 6.25
C VAL A 217 0.65 -4.43 7.32
N SER A 218 -0.66 -4.50 7.14
CA SER A 218 -1.56 -5.17 8.09
C SER A 218 -1.36 -6.68 8.16
N ASP A 219 -0.96 -7.31 7.06
CA ASP A 219 -0.59 -8.72 7.02
C ASP A 219 0.75 -8.94 7.73
N MET A 220 1.76 -8.14 7.37
CA MET A 220 3.11 -8.22 7.94
C MET A 220 3.11 -8.03 9.47
N LEU A 221 2.30 -7.09 9.95
CA LEU A 221 2.18 -6.79 11.38
C LEU A 221 1.17 -7.70 12.13
N GLY A 222 0.44 -8.57 11.41
CA GLY A 222 -0.57 -9.44 12.02
C GLY A 222 -1.74 -8.68 12.62
N ILE A 223 -2.19 -7.60 11.95
CA ILE A 223 -3.39 -6.85 12.33
C ILE A 223 -4.61 -7.39 11.60
N PHE A 224 -4.46 -7.78 10.32
CA PHE A 224 -5.56 -8.28 9.51
C PHE A 224 -5.76 -9.78 9.75
N GLU A 225 -6.94 -10.17 10.24
CA GLU A 225 -7.25 -11.54 10.65
C GLU A 225 -8.21 -12.28 9.71
N ALA A 226 -8.90 -11.56 8.81
CA ALA A 226 -9.92 -12.16 7.95
C ALA A 226 -9.36 -13.19 6.96
N PHE A 227 -8.14 -13.00 6.48
CA PHE A 227 -7.46 -13.89 5.55
C PHE A 227 -5.94 -13.69 5.62
N THR A 228 -5.19 -14.77 5.46
CA THR A 228 -3.72 -14.69 5.33
C THR A 228 -3.30 -15.44 4.06
N ALA A 229 -2.73 -14.72 3.10
CA ALA A 229 -2.23 -15.32 1.87
C ALA A 229 -1.01 -16.20 2.16
N LYS A 230 -0.82 -17.27 1.36
CA LYS A 230 0.28 -18.25 1.53
C LYS A 230 1.68 -17.60 1.59
N PHE A 231 1.88 -16.51 0.88
CA PHE A 231 3.17 -15.83 0.79
C PHE A 231 3.44 -14.86 1.94
N VAL A 232 2.48 -14.63 2.84
CA VAL A 232 2.63 -13.70 3.95
C VAL A 232 3.50 -14.30 5.03
N LYS A 233 4.59 -13.60 5.37
CA LYS A 233 5.34 -13.81 6.60
C LYS A 233 4.95 -12.73 7.59
N LYS A 234 4.37 -13.12 8.73
CA LYS A 234 4.11 -12.20 9.83
C LYS A 234 5.41 -11.94 10.59
N TYR A 235 5.72 -10.68 10.84
CA TYR A 235 6.86 -10.24 11.66
C TYR A 235 6.43 -9.83 13.07
N ALA A 236 5.12 -9.65 13.28
CA ALA A 236 4.50 -9.38 14.57
C ALA A 236 3.08 -9.99 14.60
N ASN A 237 2.43 -9.97 15.77
CA ASN A 237 1.02 -10.34 15.95
C ASN A 237 0.31 -9.24 16.74
N LEU A 238 0.19 -8.05 16.12
CA LEU A 238 -0.32 -6.87 16.81
C LEU A 238 -1.82 -6.96 17.12
N ALA A 239 -2.60 -7.80 16.43
CA ALA A 239 -4.01 -8.00 16.77
C ALA A 239 -4.19 -8.43 18.24
N GLU A 240 -3.38 -9.39 18.72
CA GLU A 240 -3.43 -9.84 20.12
C GLU A 240 -3.06 -8.72 21.11
N GLU A 241 -2.02 -7.95 20.82
CA GLU A 241 -1.58 -6.87 21.69
C GLU A 241 -2.59 -5.71 21.73
N ILE A 242 -3.21 -5.40 20.59
CA ILE A 242 -4.29 -4.41 20.49
C ILE A 242 -5.49 -4.88 21.31
N MET A 243 -5.90 -6.14 21.18
CA MET A 243 -7.01 -6.71 21.97
C MET A 243 -6.75 -6.66 23.46
N LYS A 244 -5.57 -7.11 23.92
CA LYS A 244 -5.19 -7.04 25.34
C LYS A 244 -5.24 -5.61 25.89
N ALA A 245 -4.75 -4.64 25.13
CA ALA A 245 -4.76 -3.24 25.54
C ALA A 245 -6.18 -2.68 25.64
N MET A 246 -7.06 -2.98 24.65
CA MET A 246 -8.45 -2.55 24.66
C MET A 246 -9.24 -3.20 25.81
N GLU A 247 -9.04 -4.50 26.07
CA GLU A 247 -9.66 -5.20 27.18
C GLU A 247 -9.22 -4.65 28.55
N ALA A 248 -7.94 -4.33 28.69
CA ALA A 248 -7.42 -3.69 29.90
C ALA A 248 -8.07 -2.33 30.13
N TYR A 249 -8.15 -1.49 29.09
CA TYR A 249 -8.83 -0.19 29.17
C TYR A 249 -10.31 -0.32 29.55
N VAL A 250 -11.05 -1.24 28.92
CA VAL A 250 -12.47 -1.51 29.25
C VAL A 250 -12.63 -1.90 30.72
N ARG A 251 -11.76 -2.79 31.21
CA ARG A 251 -11.76 -3.23 32.60
C ARG A 251 -11.49 -2.06 33.55
N ASP A 252 -10.44 -1.29 33.31
CA ASP A 252 -10.01 -0.20 34.18
C ASP A 252 -11.09 0.91 34.28
N VAL A 253 -11.76 1.22 33.15
CA VAL A 253 -12.89 2.16 33.15
C VAL A 253 -14.07 1.61 33.98
N LYS A 254 -14.45 0.33 33.77
CA LYS A 254 -15.59 -0.29 34.51
C LYS A 254 -15.34 -0.47 36.00
N GLU A 255 -14.09 -0.66 36.37
CA GLU A 255 -13.66 -0.82 37.77
C GLU A 255 -13.26 0.52 38.42
N LEU A 256 -13.48 1.65 37.76
CA LEU A 256 -13.12 3.00 38.22
C LEU A 256 -11.62 3.15 38.57
N LYS A 257 -10.77 2.40 37.88
CA LYS A 257 -9.31 2.48 37.98
C LYS A 257 -8.73 3.53 37.03
N PHE A 258 -9.46 3.89 35.99
CA PHE A 258 -9.11 4.94 35.05
C PHE A 258 -10.24 6.00 35.00
N PRO A 259 -9.92 7.33 35.02
CA PRO A 259 -8.56 7.89 35.12
C PRO A 259 -8.01 7.85 36.56
N GLU A 260 -6.70 7.57 36.69
CA GLU A 260 -5.94 7.83 37.91
C GLU A 260 -5.72 9.34 38.09
N GLU A 261 -5.40 9.80 39.31
CA GLU A 261 -5.20 11.21 39.62
C GLU A 261 -4.20 11.90 38.69
N ARG A 262 -3.12 11.21 38.30
CA ARG A 262 -2.09 11.71 37.37
C ARG A 262 -2.61 11.99 35.96
N TYR A 263 -3.78 11.49 35.60
CA TYR A 263 -4.44 11.72 34.29
C TYR A 263 -5.61 12.71 34.38
N THR A 264 -5.72 13.44 35.50
CA THR A 264 -6.77 14.42 35.75
C THR A 264 -6.23 15.83 35.83
N TYR A 265 -7.10 16.81 35.74
CA TYR A 265 -6.75 18.22 35.93
C TYR A 265 -7.35 18.71 37.21
N SER A 266 -6.54 19.35 38.09
CA SER A 266 -6.98 20.00 39.30
C SER A 266 -7.49 21.42 39.00
N MET A 267 -8.45 21.90 39.77
CA MET A 267 -8.77 23.31 39.78
C MET A 267 -7.61 24.15 40.34
N LEU A 268 -7.52 25.39 39.91
CA LEU A 268 -6.55 26.31 40.51
C LEU A 268 -6.82 26.45 42.01
N GLU A 269 -5.78 26.80 42.75
CA GLU A 269 -5.86 27.00 44.19
C GLU A 269 -6.94 28.01 44.60
N GLY A 270 -7.82 27.60 45.54
CA GLY A 270 -8.95 28.42 46.02
C GLY A 270 -10.17 28.48 45.10
N GLU A 271 -10.13 27.95 43.88
CA GLU A 271 -11.26 27.99 42.93
C GLU A 271 -12.38 26.98 43.27
N LYS A 272 -12.01 25.88 43.91
CA LYS A 272 -13.01 24.90 44.36
C LYS A 272 -13.96 25.47 45.37
N GLU A 273 -13.47 26.21 46.38
CA GLU A 273 -14.26 26.86 47.39
C GLU A 273 -15.13 27.97 46.84
N LYS A 274 -14.65 28.68 45.80
CA LYS A 274 -15.46 29.67 45.07
C LYS A 274 -16.59 29.00 44.30
N LEU A 275 -16.32 27.93 43.60
CA LEU A 275 -17.32 27.14 42.87
C LEU A 275 -18.41 26.62 43.82
N ASP A 276 -18.00 26.04 44.96
CA ASP A 276 -18.95 25.52 45.97
C ASP A 276 -19.91 26.61 46.51
N ARG A 277 -19.42 27.86 46.70
CA ARG A 277 -20.25 29.01 47.08
C ARG A 277 -21.21 29.38 45.95
N LEU A 278 -20.79 29.43 44.71
CA LEU A 278 -21.63 29.74 43.57
C LEU A 278 -22.76 28.70 43.40
N ILE A 279 -22.43 27.42 43.51
CA ILE A 279 -23.45 26.36 43.42
C ILE A 279 -24.49 26.45 44.53
N LYS A 280 -24.10 26.79 45.75
CA LYS A 280 -25.04 26.99 46.87
C LYS A 280 -25.95 28.23 46.72
N SER A 281 -25.51 29.25 45.99
CA SER A 281 -26.30 30.45 45.74
C SER A 281 -27.36 30.31 44.66
N VAL A 282 -27.34 29.24 43.89
CA VAL A 282 -28.27 28.96 42.78
C VAL A 282 -29.34 27.92 43.20
N LYS A 283 -29.18 27.28 44.36
CA LYS A 283 -30.20 26.42 45.00
C LYS A 283 -31.04 27.25 45.98
#